data_08907371dfa8b6e383125f75597cfcbf
#
_entry.id   08907371dfa8b6e383125f75597cfcbf
#
_cell.length_a   1.000
_cell.length_b   1.000
_cell.length_c   1.000
_cell.angle_alpha   90.00
_cell.angle_beta   90.00
_cell.angle_gamma   90.00
#
_symmetry.space_group_name_H-M   'P 1'
#
loop_
_entity.id
_entity.type
_entity.pdbx_description
1 polymer ?
#
loop_
_entity_poly.entity_id
_entity_poly.type
_entity_poly.pdbx_seq_one_letter_code
_entity_poly.pdbx_strand_id
1 'polypeptide(L)'
;MRPVRLLLVAALAAFVPFQLHAQRSGFDATYGRWWADSASTLYGVGYHRSLMGPIDWGVGVTHLDDARSFADRTQTGADFSLGFGRTDGRAYVVSTVGLGMRHEDGSLDASWSAGAGWAVPIFSFLSLALEARYRAEDQDARGFWQLRPDDRRGLTLGVRLATGGLPRRNRQPPAVEPPRFDPPSEGDLITLGRDSGASADGARAAAEVVRTAMEVMGSPYTWGGSDANGYDCSGLIQYAYGQHGIILPRISRDQVRMGRAVEPRLEAVRPGDLLGFSVEGDRVTHVGLYVGEGRFIHSATGGVKVSSLTATDGDSQWWRRRWTVARRILQ
;
A
#
# COMPACT_ATOMS: atom_id res chain seq x y z
N MET A 1 -26.04 -20.81 33.43
CA MET A 1 -24.69 -20.22 33.41
C MET A 1 -23.79 -21.08 32.55
N ARG A 2 -23.54 -20.69 31.30
CA ARG A 2 -22.55 -21.30 30.39
C ARG A 2 -21.68 -20.18 29.81
N PRO A 3 -20.40 -20.40 29.64
CA PRO A 3 -19.41 -19.34 29.73
C PRO A 3 -19.22 -18.57 28.41
N VAL A 4 -19.27 -17.24 28.56
CA VAL A 4 -18.89 -16.18 27.58
C VAL A 4 -17.36 -16.16 27.36
N ARG A 5 -16.66 -17.28 27.45
CA ARG A 5 -15.18 -17.31 27.43
C ARG A 5 -14.51 -17.50 26.06
N LEU A 6 -15.29 -17.68 24.98
CA LEU A 6 -14.67 -18.05 23.68
C LEU A 6 -14.55 -16.92 22.66
N LEU A 7 -15.13 -15.76 22.87
CA LEU A 7 -15.10 -14.64 21.88
C LEU A 7 -14.02 -13.59 22.15
N LEU A 8 -13.37 -13.62 23.31
CA LEU A 8 -12.27 -12.69 23.64
C LEU A 8 -10.89 -13.13 23.11
N VAL A 9 -10.74 -14.38 22.68
CA VAL A 9 -9.44 -14.92 22.19
C VAL A 9 -9.20 -14.60 20.73
N ALA A 10 -10.20 -14.36 19.92
CA ALA A 10 -10.04 -14.02 18.50
C ALA A 10 -9.58 -12.57 18.28
N ALA A 11 -9.82 -11.66 19.21
CA ALA A 11 -9.39 -10.25 19.10
C ALA A 11 -7.93 -10.04 19.49
N LEU A 12 -7.31 -10.96 20.23
CA LEU A 12 -5.91 -10.84 20.71
C LEU A 12 -4.88 -11.47 19.78
N ALA A 13 -5.28 -12.31 18.84
CA ALA A 13 -4.36 -12.91 17.86
C ALA A 13 -3.94 -11.95 16.70
N ALA A 14 -4.52 -10.78 16.63
CA ALA A 14 -4.16 -9.76 15.61
C ALA A 14 -2.96 -8.88 15.99
N PHE A 15 -2.33 -9.10 17.14
CA PHE A 15 -1.12 -8.39 17.57
C PHE A 15 0.15 -9.15 17.18
N VAL A 16 0.25 -9.61 15.94
CA VAL A 16 1.55 -9.96 15.36
C VAL A 16 2.14 -8.68 14.78
N PRO A 17 3.35 -8.26 15.18
CA PRO A 17 3.99 -7.11 14.57
C PRO A 17 4.52 -7.50 13.18
N PHE A 18 3.63 -7.61 12.22
CA PHE A 18 4.02 -7.63 10.81
C PHE A 18 4.45 -6.20 10.44
N GLN A 19 5.74 -5.95 10.45
CA GLN A 19 6.34 -4.73 9.88
C GLN A 19 6.23 -4.80 8.36
N LEU A 20 5.14 -4.31 7.82
CA LEU A 20 4.92 -4.25 6.37
C LEU A 20 4.55 -2.82 5.98
N HIS A 21 5.38 -2.22 5.13
CA HIS A 21 5.18 -1.04 4.27
C HIS A 21 4.48 0.15 4.94
N ALA A 22 4.66 1.37 4.44
CA ALA A 22 4.03 2.59 4.96
C ALA A 22 2.53 2.38 5.18
N GLN A 23 2.21 1.76 6.33
CA GLN A 23 0.88 1.36 6.72
C GLN A 23 0.17 2.63 7.12
N ARG A 24 -0.73 3.08 6.28
CA ARG A 24 -1.61 4.17 6.64
C ARG A 24 -2.53 3.69 7.73
N SER A 25 -2.55 4.42 8.79
CA SER A 25 -3.49 4.24 9.86
C SER A 25 -4.14 5.57 10.16
N GLY A 26 -5.39 5.52 10.57
CA GLY A 26 -6.14 6.72 10.88
C GLY A 26 -7.40 6.40 11.64
N PHE A 27 -8.06 7.48 12.06
CA PHE A 27 -9.37 7.41 12.67
C PHE A 27 -10.41 7.84 11.65
N ASP A 28 -11.61 7.32 11.78
CA ASP A 28 -12.74 7.74 10.98
C ASP A 28 -13.97 8.00 11.84
N ALA A 29 -14.83 8.88 11.31
CA ALA A 29 -16.15 9.13 11.81
C ALA A 29 -17.15 8.94 10.70
N THR A 30 -18.21 8.20 10.95
CA THR A 30 -19.25 7.87 9.99
C THR A 30 -20.58 8.42 10.45
N TYR A 31 -21.34 9.01 9.53
CA TYR A 31 -22.72 9.38 9.70
C TYR A 31 -23.51 8.84 8.50
N GLY A 32 -24.67 8.22 8.78
CA GLY A 32 -25.48 7.63 7.72
C GLY A 32 -26.93 7.42 8.09
N ARG A 33 -27.71 7.05 7.09
CA ARG A 33 -29.11 6.63 7.24
C ARG A 33 -29.24 5.20 6.74
N TRP A 34 -29.88 4.38 7.51
CA TRP A 34 -30.23 3.01 7.15
C TRP A 34 -31.74 2.89 6.96
N TRP A 35 -32.14 2.40 5.80
CA TRP A 35 -33.52 2.12 5.45
C TRP A 35 -33.74 0.61 5.40
N ALA A 36 -34.35 0.11 6.46
CA ALA A 36 -34.91 -1.23 6.55
C ALA A 36 -36.44 -1.09 6.59
N ASP A 37 -37.09 -1.60 7.63
CA ASP A 37 -38.54 -1.41 7.86
C ASP A 37 -38.86 0.01 8.29
N SER A 38 -37.92 0.66 8.96
CA SER A 38 -37.93 2.10 9.33
C SER A 38 -36.60 2.73 8.97
N ALA A 39 -36.56 4.07 8.96
CA ALA A 39 -35.32 4.82 8.70
C ALA A 39 -34.61 5.12 10.01
N SER A 40 -33.47 4.51 10.21
CA SER A 40 -32.60 4.71 11.39
C SER A 40 -31.41 5.59 11.04
N THR A 41 -30.89 6.32 12.04
CA THR A 41 -29.66 7.11 11.91
C THR A 41 -28.48 6.30 12.50
N LEU A 42 -27.38 6.28 11.76
CA LEU A 42 -26.17 5.55 12.15
C LEU A 42 -25.04 6.54 12.37
N TYR A 43 -24.39 6.42 13.52
CA TYR A 43 -23.16 7.15 13.86
C TYR A 43 -22.07 6.14 14.15
N GLY A 44 -20.84 6.42 13.74
CA GLY A 44 -19.72 5.55 14.04
C GLY A 44 -18.42 6.30 14.20
N VAL A 45 -17.55 5.73 15.01
CA VAL A 45 -16.14 6.12 15.09
C VAL A 45 -15.29 4.86 15.00
N GLY A 46 -14.18 4.96 14.30
CA GLY A 46 -13.34 3.79 14.07
C GLY A 46 -11.88 4.13 13.94
N TYR A 47 -11.10 3.06 13.94
CA TYR A 47 -9.70 3.07 13.58
C TYR A 47 -9.52 2.13 12.39
N HIS A 48 -8.78 2.57 11.38
CA HIS A 48 -8.47 1.77 10.21
C HIS A 48 -6.97 1.74 9.95
N ARG A 49 -6.53 0.69 9.29
CA ARG A 49 -5.13 0.49 8.92
C ARG A 49 -5.02 -0.31 7.63
N SER A 50 -4.16 0.16 6.72
CA SER A 50 -3.80 -0.64 5.53
C SER A 50 -3.00 -1.87 5.94
N LEU A 51 -3.42 -3.04 5.46
CA LEU A 51 -2.76 -4.32 5.69
C LEU A 51 -1.64 -4.52 4.66
N MET A 52 -2.00 -4.53 3.39
CA MET A 52 -1.07 -4.59 2.27
C MET A 52 -1.75 -4.11 0.98
N GLY A 53 -1.05 -3.31 0.18
CA GLY A 53 -1.56 -2.82 -1.11
C GLY A 53 -2.94 -2.16 -0.98
N PRO A 54 -3.95 -2.69 -1.68
CA PRO A 54 -5.30 -2.15 -1.67
C PRO A 54 -6.19 -2.61 -0.50
N ILE A 55 -5.67 -3.44 0.41
CA ILE A 55 -6.44 -4.06 1.49
C ILE A 55 -6.30 -3.27 2.77
N ASP A 56 -7.43 -2.84 3.34
CA ASP A 56 -7.53 -2.16 4.62
C ASP A 56 -8.38 -2.97 5.59
N TRP A 57 -8.09 -2.85 6.88
CA TRP A 57 -8.94 -3.36 7.94
C TRP A 57 -9.26 -2.25 8.93
N GLY A 58 -10.34 -2.39 9.65
CA GLY A 58 -10.74 -1.43 10.68
C GLY A 58 -11.52 -2.07 11.80
N VAL A 59 -11.54 -1.37 12.93
CA VAL A 59 -12.39 -1.65 14.07
C VAL A 59 -13.10 -0.37 14.48
N GLY A 60 -14.34 -0.46 14.89
CA GLY A 60 -15.11 0.71 15.22
C GLY A 60 -16.21 0.43 16.23
N VAL A 61 -16.82 1.51 16.67
CA VAL A 61 -18.05 1.50 17.46
C VAL A 61 -19.11 2.23 16.65
N THR A 62 -20.26 1.59 16.49
CA THR A 62 -21.43 2.15 15.83
C THR A 62 -22.59 2.29 16.81
N HIS A 63 -23.29 3.39 16.67
CA HIS A 63 -24.55 3.65 17.36
C HIS A 63 -25.65 3.81 16.32
N LEU A 64 -26.73 3.08 16.52
CA LEU A 64 -27.93 3.11 15.69
C LEU A 64 -29.07 3.73 16.50
N ASP A 65 -29.67 4.78 15.96
CA ASP A 65 -30.81 5.48 16.54
C ASP A 65 -32.02 5.32 15.64
N ASP A 66 -33.08 4.67 16.14
CA ASP A 66 -34.35 4.44 15.45
C ASP A 66 -35.47 5.33 16.06
N ALA A 67 -35.35 6.63 15.87
CA ALA A 67 -36.18 7.64 16.47
C ALA A 67 -37.66 7.64 16.01
N ARG A 68 -38.11 6.69 15.21
CA ARG A 68 -39.48 6.63 14.68
C ARG A 68 -40.26 5.35 15.02
N SER A 69 -39.63 4.39 15.65
CA SER A 69 -40.32 3.19 16.14
C SER A 69 -40.98 3.52 17.49
N PHE A 70 -42.22 3.03 17.71
CA PHE A 70 -42.86 3.05 19.04
C PHE A 70 -42.08 2.25 20.11
N ALA A 71 -41.12 1.44 19.70
CA ALA A 71 -40.06 0.86 20.52
C ALA A 71 -38.79 1.64 20.16
N ASP A 72 -38.28 2.38 21.13
CA ASP A 72 -37.05 3.19 21.03
C ASP A 72 -35.83 2.26 20.89
N ARG A 73 -35.61 1.70 19.68
CA ARG A 73 -34.59 0.70 19.42
C ARG A 73 -33.25 1.38 19.16
N THR A 74 -32.65 1.85 20.21
CA THR A 74 -31.26 2.30 20.15
C THR A 74 -30.29 1.14 20.41
N GLN A 75 -29.22 1.08 19.63
CA GLN A 75 -28.24 0.02 19.69
C GLN A 75 -26.84 0.61 19.62
N THR A 76 -25.92 0.09 20.42
CA THR A 76 -24.50 0.40 20.32
C THR A 76 -23.72 -0.90 20.11
N GLY A 77 -22.85 -0.91 19.12
CA GLY A 77 -22.12 -2.11 18.73
C GLY A 77 -20.67 -1.85 18.40
N ALA A 78 -19.92 -2.94 18.39
CA ALA A 78 -18.54 -2.98 17.90
C ALA A 78 -18.51 -3.68 16.52
N ASP A 79 -17.73 -3.09 15.60
CA ASP A 79 -17.64 -3.54 14.23
C ASP A 79 -16.20 -3.86 13.86
N PHE A 80 -16.02 -4.88 13.01
CA PHE A 80 -14.80 -5.15 12.28
C PHE A 80 -15.06 -5.01 10.78
N SER A 81 -14.18 -4.29 10.08
CA SER A 81 -14.31 -4.05 8.65
C SER A 81 -13.10 -4.50 7.85
N LEU A 82 -13.35 -4.98 6.63
CA LEU A 82 -12.35 -5.23 5.61
C LEU A 82 -12.70 -4.40 4.38
N GLY A 83 -11.74 -3.65 3.88
CA GLY A 83 -11.85 -2.84 2.68
C GLY A 83 -10.90 -3.32 1.59
N PHE A 84 -11.34 -3.20 0.35
CA PHE A 84 -10.50 -3.39 -0.83
C PHE A 84 -10.70 -2.21 -1.77
N GLY A 85 -9.68 -1.42 -1.97
CA GLY A 85 -9.76 -0.19 -2.73
C GLY A 85 -8.86 -0.16 -3.96
N ARG A 86 -9.08 0.81 -4.83
CA ARG A 86 -8.12 1.14 -5.89
C ARG A 86 -6.83 1.66 -5.26
N THR A 87 -5.74 1.53 -5.99
CA THR A 87 -4.40 2.01 -5.55
C THR A 87 -4.35 3.52 -5.29
N ASP A 88 -5.29 4.30 -5.88
CA ASP A 88 -5.46 5.72 -5.61
C ASP A 88 -6.34 6.00 -4.36
N GLY A 89 -6.90 4.96 -3.74
CA GLY A 89 -7.74 5.03 -2.54
C GLY A 89 -9.10 5.71 -2.73
N ARG A 90 -9.48 6.07 -3.94
CA ARG A 90 -10.73 6.80 -4.18
C ARG A 90 -11.95 5.89 -4.22
N ALA A 91 -11.91 4.84 -5.03
CA ALA A 91 -12.99 3.86 -5.09
C ALA A 91 -12.62 2.64 -4.27
N TYR A 92 -13.53 2.15 -3.43
CA TYR A 92 -13.32 0.97 -2.62
C TYR A 92 -14.62 0.20 -2.40
N VAL A 93 -14.47 -1.09 -2.11
CA VAL A 93 -15.53 -1.93 -1.56
C VAL A 93 -15.21 -2.22 -0.10
N VAL A 94 -16.22 -2.37 0.72
CA VAL A 94 -16.05 -2.62 2.15
C VAL A 94 -17.08 -3.63 2.63
N SER A 95 -16.64 -4.53 3.48
CA SER A 95 -17.49 -5.46 4.23
C SER A 95 -17.25 -5.26 5.71
N THR A 96 -18.33 -5.31 6.49
CA THR A 96 -18.28 -5.11 7.94
C THR A 96 -19.09 -6.19 8.61
N VAL A 97 -18.60 -6.70 9.73
CA VAL A 97 -19.32 -7.58 10.66
C VAL A 97 -19.29 -6.94 12.05
N GLY A 98 -20.37 -7.05 12.79
CA GLY A 98 -20.47 -6.41 14.10
C GLY A 98 -21.41 -7.11 15.04
N LEU A 99 -21.28 -6.77 16.31
CA LEU A 99 -22.20 -7.16 17.39
C LEU A 99 -22.65 -5.90 18.10
N GLY A 100 -23.95 -5.70 18.17
CA GLY A 100 -24.58 -4.57 18.84
C GLY A 100 -25.45 -5.03 20.01
N MET A 101 -25.46 -4.23 21.07
CA MET A 101 -26.32 -4.42 22.21
C MET A 101 -27.48 -3.44 22.14
N ARG A 102 -28.71 -3.93 22.15
CA ARG A 102 -29.91 -3.09 22.28
C ARG A 102 -29.98 -2.49 23.67
N HIS A 103 -30.33 -1.21 23.73
CA HIS A 103 -30.40 -0.50 25.02
C HIS A 103 -31.68 -0.84 25.80
N GLU A 104 -32.74 -1.26 25.11
CA GLU A 104 -34.04 -1.56 25.71
C GLU A 104 -34.01 -2.81 26.62
N ASP A 105 -33.41 -3.89 26.13
CA ASP A 105 -33.47 -5.22 26.82
C ASP A 105 -32.09 -5.86 27.01
N GLY A 106 -31.02 -5.22 26.55
CA GLY A 106 -29.65 -5.71 26.65
C GLY A 106 -29.35 -6.91 25.72
N SER A 107 -30.25 -7.24 24.81
CA SER A 107 -30.05 -8.34 23.87
C SER A 107 -28.96 -7.98 22.84
N LEU A 108 -28.31 -9.02 22.30
CA LEU A 108 -27.23 -8.87 21.31
C LEU A 108 -27.76 -9.16 19.91
N ASP A 109 -27.54 -8.24 19.01
CA ASP A 109 -27.81 -8.41 17.58
C ASP A 109 -26.48 -8.53 16.81
N ALA A 110 -26.42 -9.49 15.90
CA ALA A 110 -25.31 -9.58 14.97
C ALA A 110 -25.63 -8.80 13.71
N SER A 111 -24.66 -8.11 13.15
CA SER A 111 -24.84 -7.36 11.92
C SER A 111 -23.76 -7.66 10.91
N TRP A 112 -24.11 -7.58 9.64
CA TRP A 112 -23.15 -7.52 8.56
C TRP A 112 -23.55 -6.47 7.54
N SER A 113 -22.57 -5.91 6.85
CA SER A 113 -22.83 -5.03 5.73
C SER A 113 -21.77 -5.20 4.64
N ALA A 114 -22.18 -4.97 3.41
CA ALA A 114 -21.27 -4.92 2.28
C ALA A 114 -21.69 -3.78 1.35
N GLY A 115 -20.71 -3.12 0.75
CA GLY A 115 -21.00 -2.00 -0.13
C GLY A 115 -19.75 -1.39 -0.74
N ALA A 116 -19.95 -0.21 -1.30
CA ALA A 116 -18.89 0.53 -1.98
C ALA A 116 -18.89 2.00 -1.53
N GLY A 117 -17.73 2.63 -1.68
CA GLY A 117 -17.56 4.03 -1.37
C GLY A 117 -16.65 4.73 -2.37
N TRP A 118 -16.79 6.05 -2.38
CA TRP A 118 -15.93 6.94 -3.13
C TRP A 118 -15.39 8.03 -2.21
N ALA A 119 -14.07 8.08 -2.05
CA ALA A 119 -13.38 9.03 -1.19
C ALA A 119 -12.72 10.15 -2.00
N VAL A 120 -12.80 11.36 -1.48
CA VAL A 120 -12.10 12.53 -1.99
C VAL A 120 -11.22 13.13 -0.90
N PRO A 121 -9.98 13.53 -1.19
CA PRO A 121 -9.15 14.23 -0.22
C PRO A 121 -9.69 15.66 -0.03
N ILE A 122 -9.89 16.07 1.23
CA ILE A 122 -10.15 17.46 1.60
C ILE A 122 -8.81 18.15 1.90
N PHE A 123 -7.98 17.48 2.69
CA PHE A 123 -6.61 17.89 3.03
C PHE A 123 -5.66 16.72 2.86
N SER A 124 -4.36 16.97 2.99
CA SER A 124 -3.35 15.92 2.88
C SER A 124 -3.50 14.79 3.91
N PHE A 125 -4.14 15.08 5.04
CA PHE A 125 -4.35 14.16 6.15
C PHE A 125 -5.82 13.77 6.35
N LEU A 126 -6.76 14.34 5.59
CA LEU A 126 -8.20 14.17 5.78
C LEU A 126 -8.90 13.88 4.46
N SER A 127 -9.79 12.91 4.45
CA SER A 127 -10.64 12.53 3.31
C SER A 127 -12.10 12.44 3.71
N LEU A 128 -12.99 12.76 2.77
CA LEU A 128 -14.43 12.55 2.86
C LEU A 128 -14.82 11.44 1.88
N ALA A 129 -15.60 10.48 2.33
CA ALA A 129 -16.14 9.44 1.47
C ALA A 129 -17.67 9.42 1.52
N LEU A 130 -18.27 9.13 0.37
CA LEU A 130 -19.67 8.73 0.24
C LEU A 130 -19.72 7.20 0.16
N GLU A 131 -20.58 6.58 0.95
CA GLU A 131 -20.73 5.13 1.03
C GLU A 131 -22.17 4.70 0.84
N ALA A 132 -22.36 3.65 0.05
CA ALA A 132 -23.61 2.92 -0.07
C ALA A 132 -23.36 1.47 0.31
N ARG A 133 -24.10 0.96 1.31
CA ARG A 133 -23.96 -0.40 1.81
C ARG A 133 -25.31 -1.07 1.94
N TYR A 134 -25.37 -2.35 1.62
CA TYR A 134 -26.45 -3.21 2.08
C TYR A 134 -26.09 -3.69 3.48
N ARG A 135 -27.02 -3.55 4.44
CA ARG A 135 -26.87 -3.98 5.83
C ARG A 135 -27.97 -4.95 6.21
N ALA A 136 -27.62 -5.96 6.94
CA ALA A 136 -28.57 -6.87 7.57
C ALA A 136 -28.21 -7.08 9.05
N GLU A 137 -29.22 -7.26 9.89
CA GLU A 137 -29.10 -7.54 11.31
C GLU A 137 -29.87 -8.82 11.65
N ASP A 138 -29.18 -9.77 12.28
CA ASP A 138 -29.75 -10.96 12.89
C ASP A 138 -30.09 -10.65 14.35
N GLN A 139 -31.39 -10.59 14.65
CA GLN A 139 -31.88 -10.30 15.98
C GLN A 139 -31.53 -11.45 16.92
N ASP A 140 -31.06 -11.10 18.13
CA ASP A 140 -30.61 -12.01 19.17
C ASP A 140 -29.35 -12.84 18.80
N ALA A 141 -28.60 -12.49 17.76
CA ALA A 141 -27.37 -13.14 17.32
C ALA A 141 -27.47 -14.69 17.27
N ARG A 142 -28.58 -15.21 16.83
CA ARG A 142 -28.91 -16.65 16.89
C ARG A 142 -28.21 -17.48 15.83
N GLY A 143 -27.70 -16.87 14.77
CA GLY A 143 -27.01 -17.58 13.70
C GLY A 143 -26.60 -16.67 12.55
N PHE A 144 -25.38 -16.21 12.59
CA PHE A 144 -24.76 -15.26 11.66
C PHE A 144 -24.99 -15.55 10.16
N TRP A 145 -25.38 -16.77 9.81
CA TRP A 145 -25.51 -17.24 8.42
C TRP A 145 -26.93 -17.57 7.99
N GLN A 146 -27.92 -17.49 8.90
CA GLN A 146 -29.31 -17.84 8.62
C GLN A 146 -30.21 -16.60 8.69
N LEU A 147 -30.18 -15.78 7.63
CA LEU A 147 -31.11 -14.67 7.50
C LEU A 147 -32.55 -15.18 7.51
N ARG A 148 -33.31 -14.68 8.46
CA ARG A 148 -34.74 -15.01 8.62
C ARG A 148 -35.61 -13.94 7.97
N PRO A 149 -36.92 -14.21 7.71
CA PRO A 149 -37.82 -13.21 7.16
C PRO A 149 -38.03 -11.99 8.06
N ASP A 150 -37.82 -12.15 9.37
CA ASP A 150 -37.96 -11.13 10.41
C ASP A 150 -36.67 -10.31 10.66
N ASP A 151 -35.53 -10.70 10.07
CA ASP A 151 -34.31 -9.97 10.16
C ASP A 151 -34.39 -8.63 9.42
N ARG A 152 -33.89 -7.58 10.07
CA ARG A 152 -33.86 -6.24 9.47
C ARG A 152 -32.79 -6.18 8.38
N ARG A 153 -33.18 -5.72 7.20
CA ARG A 153 -32.25 -5.58 6.06
C ARG A 153 -32.61 -4.39 5.20
N GLY A 154 -31.61 -3.72 4.70
CA GLY A 154 -31.86 -2.54 3.87
C GLY A 154 -30.59 -1.84 3.43
N LEU A 155 -30.79 -0.71 2.76
CA LEU A 155 -29.71 0.12 2.23
C LEU A 155 -29.26 1.13 3.29
N THR A 156 -27.96 1.29 3.44
CA THR A 156 -27.33 2.38 4.20
C THR A 156 -26.67 3.33 3.21
N LEU A 157 -26.97 4.62 3.31
CA LEU A 157 -26.23 5.68 2.67
C LEU A 157 -25.57 6.54 3.74
N GLY A 158 -24.29 6.82 3.60
CA GLY A 158 -23.56 7.54 4.60
C GLY A 158 -22.37 8.33 4.07
N VAL A 159 -21.87 9.18 4.91
CA VAL A 159 -20.61 9.89 4.73
C VAL A 159 -19.61 9.42 5.78
N ARG A 160 -18.35 9.26 5.38
CA ARG A 160 -17.24 8.92 6.26
C ARG A 160 -16.16 9.96 6.15
N LEU A 161 -15.78 10.55 7.27
CA LEU A 161 -14.64 11.42 7.39
C LEU A 161 -13.47 10.61 7.98
N ALA A 162 -12.37 10.49 7.26
CA ALA A 162 -11.25 9.65 7.67
C ALA A 162 -9.93 10.42 7.68
N THR A 163 -9.15 10.25 8.75
CA THR A 163 -7.77 10.74 8.86
C THR A 163 -6.79 9.74 8.22
N GLY A 164 -5.50 10.09 8.13
CA GLY A 164 -4.48 9.25 7.50
C GLY A 164 -4.30 9.51 6.00
N GLY A 165 -5.20 10.28 5.41
CA GLY A 165 -5.14 10.72 4.00
C GLY A 165 -5.38 9.58 3.00
N LEU A 166 -5.80 9.95 1.81
CA LEU A 166 -5.80 9.01 0.67
C LEU A 166 -4.37 8.75 0.22
N PRO A 167 -4.09 7.60 -0.44
CA PRO A 167 -2.87 7.40 -1.15
C PRO A 167 -2.60 8.64 -2.01
N ARG A 168 -1.56 9.39 -1.70
CA ARG A 168 -1.12 10.41 -2.64
C ARG A 168 -0.91 9.67 -3.95
N ARG A 169 -1.69 10.02 -4.95
CA ARG A 169 -1.35 9.67 -6.32
C ARG A 169 0.11 10.09 -6.44
N ASN A 170 0.99 9.11 -6.56
CA ASN A 170 2.38 9.40 -6.85
C ASN A 170 2.32 10.19 -8.15
N ARG A 171 2.26 11.52 -8.07
CA ARG A 171 2.44 12.38 -9.21
C ARG A 171 3.92 12.28 -9.51
N GLN A 172 4.29 11.16 -10.13
CA GLN A 172 5.37 11.29 -11.08
C GLN A 172 4.95 12.44 -12.00
N PRO A 173 5.81 13.43 -12.20
CA PRO A 173 5.56 14.43 -13.21
C PRO A 173 5.09 13.71 -14.47
N PRO A 174 4.17 14.30 -15.27
CA PRO A 174 3.79 13.70 -16.53
C PRO A 174 5.07 13.25 -17.18
N ALA A 175 5.10 12.00 -17.65
CA ALA A 175 6.25 11.46 -18.33
C ALA A 175 6.55 12.44 -19.47
N VAL A 176 7.47 13.34 -19.22
CA VAL A 176 8.23 13.96 -20.29
C VAL A 176 8.86 12.73 -20.95
N GLU A 177 8.57 12.48 -22.22
CA GLU A 177 9.29 11.43 -22.96
C GLU A 177 10.75 11.57 -22.56
N PRO A 178 11.32 10.57 -21.89
CA PRO A 178 12.70 10.70 -21.46
C PRO A 178 13.48 10.97 -22.74
N PRO A 179 14.39 11.95 -22.75
CA PRO A 179 15.26 12.16 -23.91
C PRO A 179 15.77 10.79 -24.29
N ARG A 180 15.67 10.42 -25.59
CA ARG A 180 16.03 9.10 -26.10
C ARG A 180 17.35 8.73 -25.45
N PHE A 181 17.27 7.80 -24.51
CA PHE A 181 18.43 7.31 -23.81
C PHE A 181 19.02 6.20 -24.68
N ASP A 182 20.14 6.49 -25.30
CA ASP A 182 20.94 5.43 -25.91
C ASP A 182 21.66 4.72 -24.75
N PRO A 183 21.33 3.44 -24.50
CA PRO A 183 21.96 2.70 -23.41
C PRO A 183 23.46 2.65 -23.64
N PRO A 184 24.29 2.88 -22.59
CA PRO A 184 25.74 2.78 -22.73
C PRO A 184 26.11 1.38 -23.20
N SER A 185 27.08 1.30 -24.08
CA SER A 185 27.62 0.02 -24.53
C SER A 185 28.27 -0.71 -23.35
N GLU A 186 28.43 -2.01 -23.46
CA GLU A 186 29.14 -2.81 -22.44
C GLU A 186 30.57 -2.26 -22.22
N GLY A 187 31.26 -1.84 -23.29
CA GLY A 187 32.57 -1.23 -23.22
C GLY A 187 32.58 0.08 -22.44
N ASP A 188 31.55 0.92 -22.61
CA ASP A 188 31.40 2.15 -21.86
C ASP A 188 31.18 1.88 -20.38
N LEU A 189 30.31 0.91 -20.04
CA LEU A 189 30.06 0.50 -18.67
C LEU A 189 31.31 -0.04 -17.97
N ILE A 190 32.11 -0.85 -18.66
CA ILE A 190 33.38 -1.37 -18.14
C ILE A 190 34.37 -0.22 -17.91
N THR A 191 34.48 0.70 -18.87
CA THR A 191 35.34 1.87 -18.76
C THR A 191 34.96 2.75 -17.60
N LEU A 192 33.67 3.12 -17.48
CA LEU A 192 33.14 3.89 -16.35
C LEU A 192 33.37 3.20 -15.00
N GLY A 193 33.19 1.87 -14.95
CA GLY A 193 33.47 1.08 -13.76
C GLY A 193 34.94 1.16 -13.33
N ARG A 194 35.85 0.99 -14.27
CA ARG A 194 37.32 1.06 -14.02
C ARG A 194 37.80 2.46 -13.63
N ASP A 195 37.32 3.47 -14.33
CA ASP A 195 37.63 4.89 -14.01
C ASP A 195 37.14 5.29 -12.62
N SER A 196 36.06 4.63 -12.17
CA SER A 196 35.54 4.76 -10.80
C SER A 196 36.19 3.83 -9.79
N GLY A 197 37.31 3.14 -10.15
CA GLY A 197 38.12 2.33 -9.25
C GLY A 197 37.63 0.88 -9.06
N ALA A 198 36.86 0.32 -10.01
CA ALA A 198 36.56 -1.11 -9.98
C ALA A 198 37.74 -1.94 -10.50
N SER A 199 37.87 -3.19 -10.00
CA SER A 199 38.71 -4.19 -10.65
C SER A 199 38.19 -4.47 -12.07
N ALA A 200 39.04 -5.05 -12.93
CA ALA A 200 38.62 -5.40 -14.29
C ALA A 200 37.43 -6.39 -14.29
N ASP A 201 37.48 -7.38 -13.40
CA ASP A 201 36.44 -8.40 -13.28
C ASP A 201 35.17 -7.81 -12.64
N GLY A 202 35.30 -6.96 -11.63
CA GLY A 202 34.18 -6.26 -11.01
C GLY A 202 33.45 -5.31 -11.97
N ALA A 203 34.20 -4.57 -12.82
CA ALA A 203 33.62 -3.70 -13.83
C ALA A 203 32.87 -4.50 -14.89
N ARG A 204 33.41 -5.66 -15.33
CA ARG A 204 32.75 -6.55 -16.29
C ARG A 204 31.47 -7.12 -15.71
N ALA A 205 31.51 -7.70 -14.51
CA ALA A 205 30.34 -8.26 -13.87
C ALA A 205 29.25 -7.20 -13.64
N ALA A 206 29.64 -5.97 -13.27
CA ALA A 206 28.70 -4.86 -13.13
C ALA A 206 28.05 -4.48 -14.48
N ALA A 207 28.83 -4.43 -15.57
CA ALA A 207 28.32 -4.15 -16.90
C ALA A 207 27.29 -5.19 -17.35
N GLU A 208 27.55 -6.49 -17.10
CA GLU A 208 26.64 -7.58 -17.41
C GLU A 208 25.32 -7.47 -16.65
N VAL A 209 25.35 -7.18 -15.34
CA VAL A 209 24.14 -6.97 -14.53
C VAL A 209 23.34 -5.77 -15.01
N VAL A 210 24.00 -4.64 -15.32
CA VAL A 210 23.34 -3.45 -15.87
C VAL A 210 22.69 -3.76 -17.21
N ARG A 211 23.39 -4.45 -18.11
CA ARG A 211 22.86 -4.84 -19.41
C ARG A 211 21.62 -5.72 -19.27
N THR A 212 21.65 -6.71 -18.39
CA THR A 212 20.48 -7.57 -18.09
C THR A 212 19.27 -6.76 -17.62
N ALA A 213 19.48 -5.75 -16.78
CA ALA A 213 18.40 -4.85 -16.38
C ALA A 213 17.87 -4.02 -17.57
N MET A 214 18.76 -3.56 -18.46
CA MET A 214 18.39 -2.79 -19.65
C MET A 214 17.60 -3.61 -20.69
N GLU A 215 17.86 -4.91 -20.83
CA GLU A 215 17.15 -5.79 -21.75
C GLU A 215 15.65 -5.87 -21.47
N VAL A 216 15.22 -5.60 -20.24
CA VAL A 216 13.81 -5.59 -19.83
C VAL A 216 13.21 -4.19 -19.74
N MET A 217 13.87 -3.16 -20.31
CA MET A 217 13.31 -1.82 -20.41
C MET A 217 11.94 -1.84 -21.10
N GLY A 218 11.01 -1.03 -20.59
CA GLY A 218 9.64 -0.97 -21.09
C GLY A 218 8.71 -2.07 -20.55
N SER A 219 9.23 -3.09 -19.85
CA SER A 219 8.39 -4.10 -19.20
C SER A 219 7.44 -3.43 -18.19
N PRO A 220 6.20 -3.93 -18.04
CA PRO A 220 5.22 -3.30 -17.17
C PRO A 220 5.63 -3.37 -15.70
N TYR A 221 5.21 -2.35 -14.92
CA TYR A 221 5.29 -2.44 -13.47
C TYR A 221 4.21 -3.38 -12.94
N THR A 222 4.62 -4.41 -12.25
CA THR A 222 3.72 -5.37 -11.58
C THR A 222 4.14 -5.50 -10.12
N TRP A 223 3.26 -5.15 -9.19
CA TRP A 223 3.55 -5.31 -7.76
C TRP A 223 3.82 -6.77 -7.42
N GLY A 224 4.94 -7.04 -6.76
CA GLY A 224 5.40 -8.40 -6.48
C GLY A 224 6.00 -9.14 -7.69
N GLY A 225 6.05 -8.52 -8.87
CA GLY A 225 6.59 -9.10 -10.08
C GLY A 225 8.12 -9.14 -10.10
N SER A 226 8.68 -10.20 -10.69
CA SER A 226 10.12 -10.42 -10.86
C SER A 226 10.47 -11.21 -12.13
N ASP A 227 9.57 -11.24 -13.10
CA ASP A 227 9.71 -12.00 -14.35
C ASP A 227 9.14 -11.24 -15.55
N ALA A 228 9.07 -11.91 -16.72
CA ALA A 228 8.62 -11.33 -18.00
C ALA A 228 7.18 -10.77 -17.97
N ASN A 229 6.35 -11.14 -16.99
CA ASN A 229 5.00 -10.60 -16.84
C ASN A 229 5.00 -9.20 -16.15
N GLY A 230 6.15 -8.76 -15.67
CA GLY A 230 6.38 -7.45 -15.10
C GLY A 230 7.24 -7.48 -13.85
N TYR A 231 7.78 -6.33 -13.51
CA TYR A 231 8.71 -6.17 -12.40
C TYR A 231 8.22 -5.08 -11.44
N ASP A 232 8.38 -5.29 -10.12
CA ASP A 232 8.47 -4.18 -9.19
C ASP A 232 9.92 -3.72 -9.04
N CYS A 233 10.18 -2.67 -8.25
CA CYS A 233 11.52 -2.11 -8.12
C CYS A 233 12.56 -3.14 -7.64
N SER A 234 12.25 -3.88 -6.59
CA SER A 234 13.15 -4.89 -6.02
C SER A 234 13.19 -6.19 -6.82
N GLY A 235 12.10 -6.52 -7.53
CA GLY A 235 12.05 -7.66 -8.44
C GLY A 235 12.93 -7.48 -9.66
N LEU A 236 13.01 -6.27 -10.23
CA LEU A 236 13.95 -5.95 -11.29
C LEU A 236 15.40 -6.16 -10.84
N ILE A 237 15.74 -5.66 -9.65
CA ILE A 237 17.08 -5.83 -9.07
C ILE A 237 17.39 -7.30 -8.81
N GLN A 238 16.44 -8.04 -8.22
CA GLN A 238 16.60 -9.47 -7.97
C GLN A 238 16.80 -10.24 -9.28
N TYR A 239 16.03 -9.92 -10.33
CA TYR A 239 16.18 -10.51 -11.66
C TYR A 239 17.55 -10.23 -12.25
N ALA A 240 17.97 -8.96 -12.31
CA ALA A 240 19.21 -8.56 -12.96
C ALA A 240 20.44 -9.24 -12.32
N TYR A 241 20.53 -9.24 -11.00
CA TYR A 241 21.63 -9.92 -10.29
C TYR A 241 21.49 -11.44 -10.33
N GLY A 242 20.25 -11.96 -10.27
CA GLY A 242 19.98 -13.39 -10.24
C GLY A 242 20.42 -14.11 -11.53
N GLN A 243 20.33 -13.45 -12.70
CA GLN A 243 20.84 -14.00 -13.97
C GLN A 243 22.36 -14.24 -13.95
N HIS A 244 23.07 -13.59 -13.04
CA HIS A 244 24.52 -13.75 -12.83
C HIS A 244 24.86 -14.51 -11.54
N GLY A 245 23.91 -15.30 -11.01
CA GLY A 245 24.12 -16.17 -9.85
C GLY A 245 24.18 -15.42 -8.49
N ILE A 246 23.83 -14.14 -8.44
CA ILE A 246 23.85 -13.34 -7.21
C ILE A 246 22.44 -13.27 -6.66
N ILE A 247 22.20 -13.97 -5.55
CA ILE A 247 20.87 -14.02 -4.91
C ILE A 247 20.71 -12.85 -3.95
N LEU A 248 19.79 -11.96 -4.24
CA LEU A 248 19.41 -10.83 -3.39
C LEU A 248 18.05 -11.07 -2.72
N PRO A 249 17.80 -10.48 -1.53
CA PRO A 249 16.49 -10.51 -0.89
C PRO A 249 15.38 -9.98 -1.81
N ARG A 250 14.13 -10.45 -1.59
CA ARG A 250 12.99 -10.03 -2.44
C ARG A 250 12.59 -8.57 -2.25
N ILE A 251 12.78 -8.00 -1.07
CA ILE A 251 12.25 -6.68 -0.73
C ILE A 251 13.36 -5.61 -0.66
N SER A 252 13.04 -4.41 -1.12
CA SER A 252 13.98 -3.29 -1.27
C SER A 252 14.76 -2.94 0.00
N ARG A 253 14.08 -2.91 1.16
CA ARG A 253 14.73 -2.58 2.44
C ARG A 253 15.80 -3.58 2.89
N ASP A 254 15.69 -4.84 2.46
CA ASP A 254 16.66 -5.86 2.79
C ASP A 254 17.79 -5.91 1.74
N GLN A 255 17.46 -5.60 0.46
CA GLN A 255 18.46 -5.43 -0.59
C GLN A 255 19.47 -4.32 -0.24
N VAL A 256 19.01 -3.20 0.30
CA VAL A 256 19.92 -2.09 0.70
C VAL A 256 20.76 -2.36 1.95
N ARG A 257 20.65 -3.53 2.53
CA ARG A 257 21.53 -4.01 3.61
C ARG A 257 22.65 -4.92 3.09
N MET A 258 22.52 -5.37 1.84
CA MET A 258 23.49 -6.26 1.22
C MET A 258 24.72 -5.49 0.74
N GLY A 259 25.82 -6.21 0.59
CA GLY A 259 27.08 -5.66 0.09
C GLY A 259 27.71 -4.57 0.98
N ARG A 260 28.67 -3.85 0.41
CA ARG A 260 29.39 -2.76 1.08
C ARG A 260 28.62 -1.44 0.97
N ALA A 261 28.56 -0.70 2.06
CA ALA A 261 28.00 0.67 2.02
C ALA A 261 28.89 1.59 1.19
N VAL A 262 28.22 2.42 0.38
CA VAL A 262 28.85 3.49 -0.42
C VAL A 262 28.14 4.79 -0.03
N GLU A 263 28.86 5.91 -0.02
CA GLU A 263 28.22 7.19 0.21
C GLU A 263 27.23 7.51 -0.92
N PRO A 264 26.01 8.00 -0.61
CA PRO A 264 25.01 8.31 -1.62
C PRO A 264 25.33 9.65 -2.30
N ARG A 265 26.41 9.67 -3.06
CA ARG A 265 26.87 10.81 -3.88
C ARG A 265 27.42 10.32 -5.22
N LEU A 266 27.31 11.13 -6.24
CA LEU A 266 27.59 10.74 -7.63
C LEU A 266 29.04 10.31 -7.84
N GLU A 267 29.99 10.94 -7.13
CA GLU A 267 31.42 10.66 -7.23
C GLU A 267 31.82 9.34 -6.59
N ALA A 268 30.97 8.78 -5.74
CA ALA A 268 31.26 7.54 -5.00
C ALA A 268 30.65 6.29 -5.64
N VAL A 269 29.54 6.46 -6.41
CA VAL A 269 28.84 5.35 -7.04
C VAL A 269 29.42 5.03 -8.42
N ARG A 270 29.29 3.77 -8.81
CA ARG A 270 29.74 3.25 -10.11
C ARG A 270 28.69 2.31 -10.71
N PRO A 271 28.71 2.07 -12.03
CA PRO A 271 27.78 1.13 -12.66
C PRO A 271 27.66 -0.18 -11.87
N GLY A 272 26.45 -0.67 -11.69
CA GLY A 272 26.16 -1.85 -10.89
C GLY A 272 25.93 -1.59 -9.39
N ASP A 273 26.11 -0.36 -8.88
CA ASP A 273 25.73 -0.06 -7.50
C ASP A 273 24.20 0.02 -7.34
N LEU A 274 23.69 -0.54 -6.25
CA LEU A 274 22.30 -0.45 -5.87
C LEU A 274 22.03 0.88 -5.19
N LEU A 275 21.04 1.63 -5.68
CA LEU A 275 20.57 2.89 -5.09
C LEU A 275 19.29 2.66 -4.33
N GLY A 276 19.20 3.19 -3.11
CA GLY A 276 18.01 3.15 -2.26
C GLY A 276 17.40 4.54 -2.07
N PHE A 277 16.08 4.62 -2.24
CA PHE A 277 15.33 5.86 -2.15
C PHE A 277 14.25 5.78 -1.07
N SER A 278 14.17 6.83 -0.24
CA SER A 278 13.13 7.01 0.77
C SER A 278 11.99 7.84 0.18
N VAL A 279 11.06 7.17 -0.49
CA VAL A 279 9.93 7.83 -1.17
C VAL A 279 8.88 8.29 -0.17
N GLU A 280 8.71 7.52 0.91
CA GLU A 280 7.79 7.82 2.01
C GLU A 280 8.50 7.64 3.36
N GLY A 281 8.59 8.72 4.15
CA GLY A 281 9.27 8.71 5.46
C GLY A 281 10.78 8.44 5.35
N ASP A 282 11.38 7.96 6.43
CA ASP A 282 12.83 7.76 6.55
C ASP A 282 13.31 6.36 6.09
N ARG A 283 12.41 5.51 5.63
CA ARG A 283 12.72 4.14 5.22
C ARG A 283 12.89 4.05 3.71
N VAL A 284 13.86 3.24 3.28
CA VAL A 284 13.99 2.89 1.86
C VAL A 284 12.76 2.08 1.43
N THR A 285 12.03 2.62 0.48
CA THR A 285 10.82 2.04 -0.10
C THR A 285 10.95 1.76 -1.60
N HIS A 286 12.02 2.26 -2.22
CA HIS A 286 12.30 2.07 -3.63
C HIS A 286 13.79 1.84 -3.88
N VAL A 287 14.09 1.04 -4.91
CA VAL A 287 15.47 0.74 -5.33
C VAL A 287 15.62 0.87 -6.84
N GLY A 288 16.86 1.17 -7.26
CA GLY A 288 17.28 1.19 -8.65
C GLY A 288 18.73 0.76 -8.77
N LEU A 289 19.16 0.47 -9.99
CA LEU A 289 20.52 0.10 -10.34
C LEU A 289 21.22 1.25 -11.04
N TYR A 290 22.34 1.70 -10.52
CA TYR A 290 23.11 2.77 -11.13
C TYR A 290 23.76 2.32 -12.45
N VAL A 291 23.62 3.11 -13.50
CA VAL A 291 24.10 2.78 -14.85
C VAL A 291 25.23 3.70 -15.33
N GLY A 292 25.65 4.64 -14.48
CA GLY A 292 26.65 5.63 -14.85
C GLY A 292 26.06 7.00 -15.19
N GLU A 293 26.91 8.03 -15.28
CA GLU A 293 26.57 9.40 -15.70
C GLU A 293 25.38 10.03 -14.96
N GLY A 294 25.23 9.70 -13.67
CA GLY A 294 24.11 10.20 -12.86
C GLY A 294 22.76 9.58 -13.22
N ARG A 295 22.74 8.42 -13.88
CA ARG A 295 21.51 7.72 -14.31
C ARG A 295 21.36 6.40 -13.59
N PHE A 296 20.12 5.94 -13.44
CA PHE A 296 19.79 4.65 -12.85
C PHE A 296 18.57 4.04 -13.51
N ILE A 297 18.57 2.72 -13.65
CA ILE A 297 17.41 1.95 -14.12
C ILE A 297 16.60 1.43 -12.94
N HIS A 298 15.30 1.53 -13.03
CA HIS A 298 14.35 1.08 -12.01
C HIS A 298 13.00 0.72 -12.60
N SER A 299 12.18 -0.01 -11.85
CA SER A 299 10.78 -0.25 -12.19
C SER A 299 9.87 0.56 -11.28
N ALA A 300 9.05 1.42 -11.87
CA ALA A 300 8.09 2.30 -11.20
C ALA A 300 6.81 2.43 -12.04
N THR A 301 5.91 3.33 -11.66
CA THR A 301 4.73 3.64 -12.49
C THR A 301 5.16 4.00 -13.91
N GLY A 302 4.64 3.26 -14.91
CA GLY A 302 5.05 3.36 -16.30
C GLY A 302 6.05 2.30 -16.73
N GLY A 303 6.43 1.38 -15.84
CA GLY A 303 7.28 0.22 -16.15
C GLY A 303 8.75 0.43 -15.83
N VAL A 304 9.58 -0.45 -16.41
CA VAL A 304 11.05 -0.41 -16.30
C VAL A 304 11.58 0.71 -17.17
N LYS A 305 12.32 1.64 -16.56
CA LYS A 305 12.84 2.84 -17.22
C LYS A 305 14.13 3.34 -16.59
N VAL A 306 14.84 4.20 -17.30
CA VAL A 306 16.00 4.97 -16.79
C VAL A 306 15.53 6.34 -16.33
N SER A 307 15.98 6.75 -15.15
CA SER A 307 15.82 8.10 -14.60
C SER A 307 17.18 8.73 -14.30
N SER A 308 17.21 10.06 -14.17
CA SER A 308 18.43 10.83 -13.90
C SER A 308 18.46 11.36 -12.47
N LEU A 309 19.65 11.49 -11.91
CA LEU A 309 19.93 12.21 -10.66
C LEU A 309 20.54 13.61 -10.91
N THR A 310 20.94 13.88 -12.16
CA THR A 310 21.71 15.11 -12.52
C THR A 310 20.93 16.09 -13.35
N ALA A 311 19.91 15.66 -14.09
CA ALA A 311 19.11 16.57 -14.89
C ALA A 311 18.36 17.60 -14.02
N THR A 312 18.01 18.73 -14.61
CA THR A 312 17.40 19.87 -13.90
C THR A 312 15.88 19.83 -13.87
N ASP A 313 15.27 18.82 -14.50
CA ASP A 313 13.81 18.59 -14.49
C ASP A 313 13.28 18.17 -13.11
N GLY A 314 11.97 18.27 -12.95
CA GLY A 314 11.30 17.98 -11.67
C GLY A 314 11.40 16.53 -11.23
N ASP A 315 11.47 15.55 -12.18
CA ASP A 315 11.61 14.13 -11.87
C ASP A 315 13.00 13.83 -11.29
N SER A 316 14.05 14.31 -11.95
CA SER A 316 15.43 14.17 -11.51
C SER A 316 15.68 14.79 -10.13
N GLN A 317 15.16 16.00 -9.90
CA GLN A 317 15.21 16.63 -8.58
C GLN A 317 14.43 15.84 -7.51
N TRP A 318 13.31 15.22 -7.89
CA TRP A 318 12.51 14.43 -6.99
C TRP A 318 13.25 13.18 -6.52
N TRP A 319 13.90 12.44 -7.44
CA TRP A 319 14.74 11.28 -7.13
C TRP A 319 15.98 11.67 -6.32
N ARG A 320 16.68 12.72 -6.72
CA ARG A 320 17.88 13.19 -6.03
C ARG A 320 17.64 13.51 -4.55
N ARG A 321 16.53 14.17 -4.24
CA ARG A 321 16.18 14.48 -2.83
C ARG A 321 15.81 13.27 -2.00
N ARG A 322 15.53 12.13 -2.61
CA ARG A 322 15.10 10.88 -1.95
C ARG A 322 16.14 9.80 -1.94
N TRP A 323 17.22 10.01 -2.63
CA TRP A 323 18.34 9.09 -2.65
C TRP A 323 19.09 9.16 -1.31
N THR A 324 19.02 8.09 -0.52
CA THR A 324 19.53 8.05 0.87
C THR A 324 20.53 6.94 1.12
N VAL A 325 20.59 5.93 0.23
CA VAL A 325 21.48 4.76 0.39
C VAL A 325 22.10 4.41 -0.95
N ALA A 326 23.37 4.00 -0.92
CA ALA A 326 24.02 3.28 -2.01
C ALA A 326 24.75 2.05 -1.48
N ARG A 327 24.71 0.96 -2.26
CA ARG A 327 25.33 -0.32 -1.89
C ARG A 327 26.05 -0.93 -3.06
N ARG A 328 27.26 -1.39 -2.82
CA ARG A 328 28.09 -2.11 -3.78
C ARG A 328 28.03 -3.59 -3.51
N ILE A 329 27.43 -4.33 -4.43
CA ILE A 329 27.31 -5.78 -4.36
C ILE A 329 28.51 -6.45 -5.02
N LEU A 330 28.96 -5.91 -6.16
CA LEU A 330 30.10 -6.37 -6.95
C LEU A 330 31.35 -5.56 -6.56
N GLN A 331 32.48 -6.23 -6.35
CA GLN A 331 33.75 -5.59 -5.91
C GLN A 331 34.78 -5.53 -7.01
#